data_cd67941093e29f770009212c5db75350
#
_entry.id   cd67941093e29f770009212c5db75350
#
_cell.length_a   1.000
_cell.length_b   1.000
_cell.length_c   1.000
_cell.angle_alpha   90.00
_cell.angle_beta   90.00
_cell.angle_gamma   90.00
#
_symmetry.space_group_name_H-M   'P 1'
#
loop_
_entity.id
_entity.type
_entity.pdbx_description
1 polymer ?
#
loop_
_entity_poly.entity_id
_entity_poly.type
_entity_poly.pdbx_seq_one_letter_code
_entity_poly.pdbx_strand_id
1 'polypeptide(L)'
;MKKNLLKYILASCLLFPAQGVMAQDCSIPISVVIDNGFAHVTDETASTLKTQLERLVTQSKLDVGWDNANFAVTAKFDQLDRHVQGGAPAQIVNVFGVTLYLVDIYHQKLFSSAYVEVKGVGTNDTKASMNAVRQLNRGNTKITSFLSGLKQRIINYYDSQLPIIMKEVKSKVAMKNYGEALTMLAVVPTCCNGCDSAMKEAMKIYILYRDTYFQARLNKAKALWAANPTQQGSVPVVAILSSIDPEAKCYKDAMSLLSEVAKVVKTDVDYETKKKYEDMVELEKLRINAIGEIGKGYAANRPMHLMFLERLNLKGS
;
A
#
# COMPACT_ATOMS: atom_id res chain seq x y z
N MET A 1 51.68 25.47 -37.07
CA MET A 1 51.29 24.69 -35.88
C MET A 1 49.83 24.87 -35.47
N LYS A 2 48.85 25.00 -36.38
CA LYS A 2 47.42 25.18 -36.04
C LYS A 2 46.46 24.10 -36.59
N LYS A 3 46.98 23.06 -37.29
CA LYS A 3 46.13 22.01 -37.91
C LYS A 3 45.98 20.71 -37.11
N ASN A 4 46.72 20.52 -36.02
CA ASN A 4 46.66 19.26 -35.25
C ASN A 4 45.83 19.36 -33.97
N LEU A 5 45.39 20.56 -33.55
CA LEU A 5 44.58 20.74 -32.35
C LEU A 5 43.10 20.33 -32.57
N LEU A 6 42.60 20.40 -33.81
CA LEU A 6 41.21 20.08 -34.17
C LEU A 6 40.95 18.57 -34.24
N LYS A 7 41.98 17.72 -34.40
CA LYS A 7 41.85 16.27 -34.45
C LYS A 7 41.74 15.62 -33.05
N TYR A 8 42.23 16.30 -32.02
CA TYR A 8 42.12 15.77 -30.62
C TYR A 8 40.82 16.16 -29.93
N ILE A 9 40.12 17.19 -30.41
CA ILE A 9 38.81 17.60 -29.86
C ILE A 9 37.67 16.70 -30.38
N LEU A 10 37.82 16.09 -31.57
CA LEU A 10 36.82 15.16 -32.13
C LEU A 10 36.93 13.71 -31.60
N ALA A 11 38.04 13.36 -30.96
CA ALA A 11 38.26 12.00 -30.42
C ALA A 11 37.80 11.85 -28.97
N SER A 12 37.51 12.96 -28.25
CA SER A 12 37.08 12.92 -26.82
C SER A 12 35.57 12.88 -26.60
N CYS A 13 34.74 12.95 -27.65
CA CYS A 13 33.28 12.94 -27.55
C CYS A 13 32.63 11.54 -27.64
N LEU A 14 33.41 10.46 -27.69
CA LEU A 14 32.88 9.10 -27.88
C LEU A 14 33.00 8.16 -26.66
N LEU A 15 33.33 8.71 -25.48
CA LEU A 15 33.32 7.96 -24.22
C LEU A 15 32.38 8.60 -23.20
N PHE A 16 31.12 8.86 -23.60
CA PHE A 16 30.06 8.84 -22.58
C PHE A 16 29.79 7.36 -22.28
N PRO A 17 30.08 6.90 -21.05
CA PRO A 17 29.52 5.63 -20.64
C PRO A 17 28.00 5.77 -20.77
N ALA A 18 27.37 4.90 -21.53
CA ALA A 18 25.94 4.70 -21.48
C ALA A 18 25.64 4.50 -19.99
N GLN A 19 25.13 5.55 -19.35
CA GLN A 19 24.57 5.42 -18.01
C GLN A 19 23.44 4.42 -18.21
N GLY A 20 23.73 3.16 -17.85
CA GLY A 20 22.72 2.14 -17.81
C GLY A 20 21.59 2.76 -17.00
N VAL A 21 20.43 2.91 -17.60
CA VAL A 21 19.19 3.16 -16.88
C VAL A 21 19.16 2.06 -15.83
N MET A 22 19.50 2.43 -14.58
CA MET A 22 19.31 1.54 -13.44
C MET A 22 17.83 1.19 -13.53
N ALA A 23 17.55 -0.03 -13.97
CA ALA A 23 16.21 -0.56 -13.93
C ALA A 23 15.78 -0.41 -12.46
N GLN A 24 14.91 0.52 -12.20
CA GLN A 24 14.35 0.75 -10.87
C GLN A 24 13.86 -0.61 -10.40
N ASP A 25 14.46 -1.12 -9.34
CA ASP A 25 14.14 -2.45 -8.84
C ASP A 25 12.67 -2.38 -8.41
N CYS A 26 11.80 -2.81 -9.30
CA CYS A 26 10.36 -2.75 -9.14
C CYS A 26 9.95 -3.73 -8.05
N SER A 27 9.53 -3.17 -6.94
CA SER A 27 8.96 -3.89 -5.83
C SER A 27 7.46 -4.04 -6.03
N ILE A 28 6.97 -5.28 -5.95
CA ILE A 28 5.54 -5.59 -5.83
C ILE A 28 5.34 -6.15 -4.43
N PRO A 29 4.70 -5.39 -3.53
CA PRO A 29 4.45 -5.87 -2.18
C PRO A 29 3.47 -7.03 -2.20
N ILE A 30 3.83 -8.10 -1.49
CA ILE A 30 3.01 -9.30 -1.34
C ILE A 30 2.83 -9.59 0.15
N SER A 31 1.62 -9.79 0.59
CA SER A 31 1.33 -10.33 1.92
C SER A 31 1.28 -11.85 1.89
N VAL A 32 1.58 -12.47 3.01
CA VAL A 32 1.31 -13.90 3.23
C VAL A 32 0.18 -14.00 4.23
N VAL A 33 -0.97 -14.46 3.77
CA VAL A 33 -2.19 -14.58 4.57
C VAL A 33 -2.52 -16.04 4.76
N ILE A 34 -2.59 -16.50 6.01
CA ILE A 34 -3.01 -17.85 6.35
C ILE A 34 -4.27 -17.73 7.20
N ASP A 35 -5.37 -18.17 6.64
CA ASP A 35 -6.62 -18.41 7.37
C ASP A 35 -6.70 -19.90 7.70
N ASN A 36 -6.80 -20.25 8.98
CA ASN A 36 -6.70 -21.62 9.45
C ASN A 36 -7.86 -22.48 8.92
N GLY A 37 -9.04 -21.89 8.81
CA GLY A 37 -10.22 -22.57 8.27
C GLY A 37 -10.07 -22.90 6.79
N PHE A 38 -9.58 -21.95 6.00
CA PHE A 38 -9.29 -22.16 4.58
C PHE A 38 -8.08 -23.07 4.36
N ALA A 39 -7.02 -22.88 5.15
CA ALA A 39 -5.77 -23.64 5.02
C ALA A 39 -5.92 -25.09 5.55
N HIS A 40 -6.94 -25.39 6.32
CA HIS A 40 -7.18 -26.72 6.97
C HIS A 40 -6.00 -27.15 7.87
N VAL A 41 -5.45 -26.21 8.62
CA VAL A 41 -4.30 -26.45 9.50
C VAL A 41 -4.59 -25.98 10.94
N THR A 42 -3.84 -26.50 11.91
CA THR A 42 -3.86 -26.00 13.30
C THR A 42 -3.10 -24.69 13.41
N ASP A 43 -3.31 -23.92 14.50
CA ASP A 43 -2.66 -22.63 14.74
C ASP A 43 -1.13 -22.73 14.69
N GLU A 44 -0.55 -23.79 15.28
CA GLU A 44 0.90 -24.00 15.28
C GLU A 44 1.43 -24.29 13.87
N THR A 45 0.68 -25.07 13.10
CA THR A 45 1.02 -25.38 11.70
C THR A 45 0.87 -24.13 10.83
N ALA A 46 -0.17 -23.31 11.05
CA ALA A 46 -0.40 -22.05 10.35
C ALA A 46 0.75 -21.06 10.55
N SER A 47 1.25 -20.90 11.77
CA SER A 47 2.41 -20.05 12.06
C SER A 47 3.67 -20.52 11.32
N THR A 48 3.93 -21.83 11.31
CA THR A 48 5.05 -22.43 10.57
C THR A 48 4.88 -22.22 9.06
N LEU A 49 3.65 -22.39 8.56
CA LEU A 49 3.31 -22.20 7.15
C LEU A 49 3.51 -20.73 6.70
N LYS A 50 3.03 -19.78 7.49
CA LYS A 50 3.23 -18.35 7.23
C LYS A 50 4.72 -18.03 7.10
N THR A 51 5.51 -18.39 8.09
CA THR A 51 6.97 -18.17 8.08
C THR A 51 7.65 -18.82 6.88
N GLN A 52 7.25 -20.04 6.53
CA GLN A 52 7.83 -20.74 5.39
C GLN A 52 7.47 -20.09 4.04
N LEU A 53 6.23 -19.63 3.88
CA LEU A 53 5.81 -18.93 2.68
C LEU A 53 6.46 -17.53 2.58
N GLU A 54 6.56 -16.77 3.67
CA GLU A 54 7.28 -15.50 3.71
C GLU A 54 8.72 -15.67 3.26
N ARG A 55 9.41 -16.69 3.78
CA ARG A 55 10.77 -17.02 3.36
C ARG A 55 10.86 -17.35 1.86
N LEU A 56 9.93 -18.15 1.32
CA LEU A 56 9.89 -18.52 -0.09
C LEU A 56 9.67 -17.30 -0.99
N VAL A 57 8.73 -16.43 -0.62
CA VAL A 57 8.42 -15.21 -1.38
C VAL A 57 9.61 -14.24 -1.36
N THR A 58 10.22 -14.01 -0.19
CA THR A 58 11.43 -13.16 -0.05
C THR A 58 12.59 -13.68 -0.90
N GLN A 59 12.84 -14.98 -0.87
CA GLN A 59 13.89 -15.62 -1.69
C GLN A 59 13.64 -15.50 -3.20
N SER A 60 12.41 -15.14 -3.59
CA SER A 60 12.01 -14.94 -4.99
C SER A 60 12.10 -13.48 -5.42
N LYS A 61 12.76 -12.63 -4.63
CA LYS A 61 12.92 -11.19 -4.88
C LYS A 61 11.59 -10.44 -4.97
N LEU A 62 10.61 -10.88 -4.19
CA LEU A 62 9.35 -10.20 -3.97
C LEU A 62 9.37 -9.59 -2.56
N ASP A 63 8.79 -8.43 -2.38
CA ASP A 63 8.73 -7.79 -1.07
C ASP A 63 7.61 -8.38 -0.24
N VAL A 64 7.97 -8.86 0.96
CA VAL A 64 7.05 -9.48 1.92
C VAL A 64 6.94 -8.61 3.17
N GLY A 65 5.81 -8.73 3.86
CA GLY A 65 5.62 -8.12 5.18
C GLY A 65 4.77 -6.87 5.18
N TRP A 66 3.99 -6.66 4.14
CA TRP A 66 3.03 -5.56 4.06
C TRP A 66 1.63 -6.08 4.40
N ASP A 67 1.12 -5.74 5.57
CA ASP A 67 -0.23 -6.15 5.99
C ASP A 67 -1.34 -5.64 5.04
N ASN A 68 -1.03 -4.63 4.24
CA ASN A 68 -1.95 -4.00 3.28
C ASN A 68 -1.50 -4.17 1.82
N ALA A 69 -0.76 -5.23 1.49
CA ALA A 69 -0.42 -5.52 0.12
C ALA A 69 -1.68 -5.90 -0.69
N ASN A 70 -1.75 -5.42 -1.95
CA ASN A 70 -2.87 -5.78 -2.83
C ASN A 70 -2.85 -7.25 -3.26
N PHE A 71 -1.67 -7.87 -3.21
CA PHE A 71 -1.48 -9.27 -3.56
C PHE A 71 -1.15 -10.09 -2.34
N ALA A 72 -1.74 -11.29 -2.25
CA ALA A 72 -1.43 -12.23 -1.20
C ALA A 72 -1.07 -13.60 -1.76
N VAL A 73 -0.13 -14.24 -1.08
CA VAL A 73 0.13 -15.67 -1.21
C VAL A 73 -0.52 -16.38 -0.04
N THR A 74 -1.29 -17.42 -0.33
CA THR A 74 -1.89 -18.31 0.67
C THR A 74 -1.74 -19.75 0.25
N ALA A 75 -2.10 -20.69 1.12
CA ALA A 75 -2.04 -22.10 0.84
C ALA A 75 -3.21 -22.85 1.46
N LYS A 76 -3.62 -23.95 0.81
CA LYS A 76 -4.60 -24.90 1.32
C LYS A 76 -3.94 -26.26 1.43
N PHE A 77 -4.17 -26.96 2.55
CA PHE A 77 -3.70 -28.30 2.82
C PHE A 77 -4.87 -29.27 2.79
N ASP A 78 -4.80 -30.25 1.91
CA ASP A 78 -5.76 -31.36 1.87
C ASP A 78 -5.00 -32.63 2.29
N GLN A 79 -5.44 -33.26 3.39
CA GLN A 79 -4.84 -34.50 3.87
C GLN A 79 -5.20 -35.64 2.91
N LEU A 80 -4.19 -36.23 2.28
CA LEU A 80 -4.36 -37.31 1.29
C LEU A 80 -4.24 -38.70 1.94
N ASP A 81 -3.31 -38.84 2.88
CA ASP A 81 -3.06 -40.08 3.58
C ASP A 81 -2.55 -39.83 4.99
N ARG A 82 -2.89 -40.77 5.89
CA ARG A 82 -2.43 -40.77 7.27
C ARG A 82 -2.29 -42.21 7.76
N HIS A 83 -1.09 -42.57 8.15
CA HIS A 83 -0.83 -43.88 8.76
C HIS A 83 0.17 -43.79 9.92
N VAL A 84 0.13 -44.79 10.78
CA VAL A 84 1.06 -44.90 11.91
C VAL A 84 2.13 -45.95 11.56
N GLN A 85 3.39 -45.49 11.57
CA GLN A 85 4.52 -46.36 11.40
C GLN A 85 4.97 -46.90 12.76
N GLY A 86 5.06 -48.21 12.89
CA GLY A 86 5.53 -48.86 14.10
C GLY A 86 6.96 -48.47 14.45
N GLY A 87 7.26 -48.45 15.75
CA GLY A 87 8.58 -48.09 16.27
C GLY A 87 8.47 -47.67 17.75
N ALA A 88 9.59 -47.41 18.39
CA ALA A 88 9.63 -46.87 19.76
C ALA A 88 10.40 -45.52 19.76
N PRO A 89 9.74 -44.38 19.72
CA PRO A 89 8.29 -44.15 19.71
C PRO A 89 7.65 -44.38 18.34
N ALA A 90 6.35 -44.74 18.31
CA ALA A 90 5.57 -44.81 17.08
C ALA A 90 5.51 -43.46 16.40
N GLN A 91 5.53 -43.44 15.06
CA GLN A 91 5.51 -42.20 14.27
C GLN A 91 4.26 -42.11 13.40
N ILE A 92 3.70 -40.91 13.32
CA ILE A 92 2.61 -40.60 12.41
C ILE A 92 3.23 -40.07 11.11
N VAL A 93 2.76 -40.63 10.01
CA VAL A 93 3.10 -40.19 8.65
C VAL A 93 1.86 -39.56 8.04
N ASN A 94 1.94 -38.28 7.68
CA ASN A 94 0.90 -37.56 6.98
C ASN A 94 1.39 -37.16 5.58
N VAL A 95 0.53 -37.38 4.58
CA VAL A 95 0.73 -36.90 3.22
C VAL A 95 -0.31 -35.84 2.92
N PHE A 96 0.12 -34.68 2.46
CA PHE A 96 -0.74 -33.56 2.11
C PHE A 96 -0.59 -33.16 0.65
N GLY A 97 -1.73 -32.92 -0.02
CA GLY A 97 -1.81 -32.12 -1.21
C GLY A 97 -1.86 -30.65 -0.81
N VAL A 98 -0.85 -29.89 -1.21
CA VAL A 98 -0.77 -28.45 -0.88
C VAL A 98 -0.98 -27.64 -2.13
N THR A 99 -2.01 -26.80 -2.15
CA THR A 99 -2.24 -25.85 -3.22
C THR A 99 -1.85 -24.46 -2.75
N LEU A 100 -0.83 -23.89 -3.40
CA LEU A 100 -0.42 -22.49 -3.23
C LEU A 100 -1.26 -21.62 -4.16
N TYR A 101 -1.68 -20.45 -3.67
CA TYR A 101 -2.46 -19.47 -4.44
C TYR A 101 -1.77 -18.11 -4.40
N LEU A 102 -1.77 -17.40 -5.52
CA LEU A 102 -1.56 -15.96 -5.61
C LEU A 102 -2.90 -15.30 -5.92
N VAL A 103 -3.33 -14.39 -5.07
CA VAL A 103 -4.60 -13.69 -5.19
C VAL A 103 -4.42 -12.17 -5.21
N ASP A 104 -5.27 -11.48 -5.96
CA ASP A 104 -5.50 -10.04 -5.84
C ASP A 104 -6.63 -9.84 -4.83
N ILE A 105 -6.29 -9.27 -3.68
CA ILE A 105 -7.24 -9.05 -2.59
C ILE A 105 -8.28 -7.99 -2.97
N TYR A 106 -7.84 -6.95 -3.67
CA TYR A 106 -8.72 -5.83 -4.06
C TYR A 106 -9.79 -6.25 -5.06
N HIS A 107 -9.39 -6.98 -6.12
CA HIS A 107 -10.32 -7.43 -7.15
C HIS A 107 -10.88 -8.84 -6.87
N GLN A 108 -10.53 -9.47 -5.75
CA GLN A 108 -10.93 -10.83 -5.37
C GLN A 108 -10.66 -11.85 -6.49
N LYS A 109 -9.49 -11.75 -7.11
CA LYS A 109 -9.12 -12.54 -8.27
C LYS A 109 -7.98 -13.51 -8.00
N LEU A 110 -8.15 -14.75 -8.42
CA LEU A 110 -7.08 -15.74 -8.44
C LEU A 110 -6.18 -15.49 -9.67
N PHE A 111 -4.89 -15.22 -9.42
CA PHE A 111 -3.89 -15.03 -10.48
C PHE A 111 -3.21 -16.32 -10.91
N SER A 112 -2.90 -17.16 -9.95
CA SER A 112 -2.12 -18.36 -10.17
C SER A 112 -2.26 -19.33 -9.02
N SER A 113 -2.13 -20.62 -9.31
CA SER A 113 -2.02 -21.65 -8.31
C SER A 113 -0.95 -22.68 -8.70
N ALA A 114 -0.43 -23.40 -7.70
CA ALA A 114 0.45 -24.54 -7.88
C ALA A 114 0.12 -25.62 -6.85
N TYR A 115 0.04 -26.86 -7.33
CA TYR A 115 -0.20 -28.03 -6.51
C TYR A 115 1.08 -28.82 -6.31
N VAL A 116 1.38 -29.16 -5.06
CA VAL A 116 2.51 -30.01 -4.67
C VAL A 116 2.07 -31.00 -3.60
N GLU A 117 2.68 -32.18 -3.59
CA GLU A 117 2.51 -33.14 -2.51
C GLU A 117 3.71 -33.08 -1.58
N VAL A 118 3.42 -33.09 -0.27
CA VAL A 118 4.44 -33.08 0.78
C VAL A 118 4.12 -34.13 1.82
N LYS A 119 5.15 -34.73 2.38
CA LYS A 119 5.06 -35.78 3.38
C LYS A 119 5.72 -35.33 4.67
N GLY A 120 5.01 -35.42 5.78
CA GLY A 120 5.57 -35.13 7.08
C GLY A 120 5.53 -36.36 8.00
N VAL A 121 6.54 -36.48 8.83
CA VAL A 121 6.68 -37.56 9.82
C VAL A 121 6.87 -36.92 11.18
N GLY A 122 6.14 -37.36 12.18
CA GLY A 122 6.22 -36.83 13.55
C GLY A 122 5.67 -37.77 14.60
N THR A 123 5.94 -37.47 15.87
CA THR A 123 5.41 -38.26 17.01
C THR A 123 3.94 -37.95 17.31
N ASN A 124 3.35 -36.94 16.67
CA ASN A 124 1.94 -36.58 16.67
C ASN A 124 1.57 -35.88 15.35
N ASP A 125 0.27 -35.68 15.09
CA ASP A 125 -0.23 -35.08 13.85
C ASP A 125 0.31 -33.68 13.61
N THR A 126 0.36 -32.82 14.65
CA THR A 126 0.87 -31.45 14.55
C THR A 126 2.35 -31.44 14.11
N LYS A 127 3.22 -32.28 14.73
CA LYS A 127 4.62 -32.39 14.33
C LYS A 127 4.78 -32.94 12.92
N ALA A 128 3.96 -33.91 12.52
CA ALA A 128 3.94 -34.43 11.16
C ALA A 128 3.54 -33.33 10.18
N SER A 129 2.51 -32.56 10.45
CA SER A 129 2.06 -31.42 9.61
C SER A 129 3.12 -30.33 9.51
N MET A 130 3.74 -29.92 10.62
CA MET A 130 4.85 -28.94 10.60
C MET A 130 6.05 -29.42 9.79
N ASN A 131 6.37 -30.71 9.87
CA ASN A 131 7.47 -31.30 9.07
C ASN A 131 7.10 -31.37 7.58
N ALA A 132 5.84 -31.60 7.23
CA ALA A 132 5.35 -31.50 5.86
C ALA A 132 5.49 -30.06 5.32
N VAL A 133 5.09 -29.04 6.11
CA VAL A 133 5.25 -27.63 5.74
C VAL A 133 6.70 -27.26 5.42
N ARG A 134 7.66 -27.76 6.20
CA ARG A 134 9.09 -27.51 5.96
C ARG A 134 9.61 -28.07 4.62
N GLN A 135 8.90 -29.02 4.01
CA GLN A 135 9.21 -29.49 2.66
C GLN A 135 8.77 -28.56 1.55
N LEU A 136 7.96 -27.54 1.86
CA LEU A 136 7.67 -26.43 0.94
C LEU A 136 8.93 -25.58 0.78
N ASN A 137 9.82 -25.98 -0.10
CA ASN A 137 11.11 -25.32 -0.31
C ASN A 137 11.45 -25.20 -1.80
N ARG A 138 12.50 -24.45 -2.12
CA ARG A 138 12.96 -24.20 -3.50
C ARG A 138 13.51 -25.42 -4.22
N GLY A 139 13.77 -26.50 -3.54
CA GLY A 139 14.14 -27.79 -4.17
C GLY A 139 12.97 -28.39 -4.96
N ASN A 140 11.74 -27.99 -4.68
CA ASN A 140 10.58 -28.40 -5.46
C ASN A 140 10.44 -27.50 -6.70
N THR A 141 10.57 -28.09 -7.88
CA THR A 141 10.51 -27.36 -9.17
C THR A 141 9.17 -26.67 -9.42
N LYS A 142 8.05 -27.24 -8.96
CA LYS A 142 6.71 -26.62 -9.10
C LYS A 142 6.61 -25.36 -8.25
N ILE A 143 7.12 -25.37 -7.01
CA ILE A 143 7.17 -24.20 -6.15
C ILE A 143 8.06 -23.11 -6.76
N THR A 144 9.25 -23.50 -7.24
CA THR A 144 10.17 -22.55 -7.88
C THR A 144 9.56 -21.93 -9.13
N SER A 145 8.90 -22.71 -9.98
CA SER A 145 8.20 -22.21 -11.18
C SER A 145 7.01 -21.29 -10.82
N PHE A 146 6.25 -21.65 -9.80
CA PHE A 146 5.16 -20.79 -9.29
C PHE A 146 5.69 -19.41 -8.86
N LEU A 147 6.71 -19.41 -8.01
CA LEU A 147 7.27 -18.17 -7.44
C LEU A 147 8.01 -17.31 -8.48
N SER A 148 8.80 -17.91 -9.36
CA SER A 148 9.56 -17.17 -10.37
C SER A 148 8.67 -16.43 -11.37
N GLY A 149 7.48 -16.95 -11.65
CA GLY A 149 6.53 -16.33 -12.56
C GLY A 149 5.60 -15.29 -11.94
N LEU A 150 5.55 -15.14 -10.61
CA LEU A 150 4.54 -14.30 -9.94
C LEU A 150 4.64 -12.85 -10.37
N LYS A 151 5.83 -12.25 -10.29
CA LYS A 151 6.07 -10.84 -10.64
C LYS A 151 5.61 -10.55 -12.08
N GLN A 152 6.05 -11.36 -13.04
CA GLN A 152 5.74 -11.15 -14.45
C GLN A 152 4.23 -11.31 -14.74
N ARG A 153 3.56 -12.25 -14.08
CA ARG A 153 2.11 -12.43 -14.24
C ARG A 153 1.33 -11.22 -13.74
N ILE A 154 1.74 -10.64 -12.62
CA ILE A 154 1.13 -9.41 -12.10
C ILE A 154 1.34 -8.26 -13.07
N ILE A 155 2.57 -8.04 -13.55
CA ILE A 155 2.90 -6.99 -14.52
C ILE A 155 2.07 -7.15 -15.79
N ASN A 156 2.08 -8.32 -16.40
CA ASN A 156 1.35 -8.59 -17.65
C ASN A 156 -0.17 -8.37 -17.49
N TYR A 157 -0.71 -8.73 -16.33
CA TYR A 157 -2.11 -8.47 -16.04
C TYR A 157 -2.39 -6.97 -16.04
N TYR A 158 -1.63 -6.19 -15.27
CA TYR A 158 -1.88 -4.74 -15.20
C TYR A 158 -1.60 -4.06 -16.52
N ASP A 159 -0.59 -4.45 -17.27
CA ASP A 159 -0.33 -3.93 -18.63
C ASP A 159 -1.55 -4.13 -19.56
N SER A 160 -2.20 -5.28 -19.47
CA SER A 160 -3.40 -5.59 -20.26
C SER A 160 -4.67 -4.91 -19.75
N GLN A 161 -4.80 -4.74 -18.43
CA GLN A 161 -6.02 -4.18 -17.81
C GLN A 161 -6.00 -2.66 -17.64
N LEU A 162 -4.83 -2.03 -17.72
CA LEU A 162 -4.70 -0.59 -17.46
C LEU A 162 -5.67 0.28 -18.29
N PRO A 163 -5.91 0.03 -19.59
CA PRO A 163 -6.89 0.82 -20.34
C PRO A 163 -8.31 0.72 -19.78
N ILE A 164 -8.69 -0.45 -19.25
CA ILE A 164 -10.00 -0.69 -18.62
C ILE A 164 -10.06 0.05 -17.30
N ILE A 165 -9.04 -0.12 -16.45
CA ILE A 165 -8.91 0.58 -15.17
C ILE A 165 -9.00 2.09 -15.37
N MET A 166 -8.29 2.65 -16.35
CA MET A 166 -8.32 4.09 -16.66
C MET A 166 -9.72 4.56 -17.11
N LYS A 167 -10.47 3.73 -17.81
CA LYS A 167 -11.87 4.04 -18.19
C LYS A 167 -12.78 4.06 -16.96
N GLU A 168 -12.65 3.08 -16.09
CA GLU A 168 -13.41 3.01 -14.83
C GLU A 168 -13.07 4.17 -13.90
N VAL A 169 -11.80 4.51 -13.75
CA VAL A 169 -11.32 5.68 -13.01
C VAL A 169 -12.01 6.96 -13.50
N LYS A 170 -12.07 7.19 -14.83
CA LYS A 170 -12.77 8.35 -15.39
C LYS A 170 -14.26 8.37 -15.02
N SER A 171 -14.91 7.21 -15.03
CA SER A 171 -16.31 7.09 -14.59
C SER A 171 -16.48 7.45 -13.11
N LYS A 172 -15.59 6.95 -12.23
CA LYS A 172 -15.60 7.30 -10.79
C LYS A 172 -15.37 8.79 -10.56
N VAL A 173 -14.45 9.40 -11.31
CA VAL A 173 -14.19 10.85 -11.27
C VAL A 173 -15.43 11.65 -11.68
N ALA A 174 -16.14 11.25 -12.75
CA ALA A 174 -17.37 11.89 -13.19
C ALA A 174 -18.47 11.83 -12.12
N MET A 175 -18.50 10.75 -11.33
CA MET A 175 -19.40 10.58 -10.17
C MET A 175 -18.91 11.30 -8.91
N LYS A 176 -17.78 12.04 -8.96
CA LYS A 176 -17.11 12.65 -7.81
C LYS A 176 -16.65 11.64 -6.74
N ASN A 177 -16.55 10.38 -7.09
CA ASN A 177 -16.03 9.32 -6.22
C ASN A 177 -14.49 9.25 -6.33
N TYR A 178 -13.83 10.32 -5.94
CA TYR A 178 -12.39 10.49 -6.10
C TYR A 178 -11.58 9.49 -5.26
N GLY A 179 -12.06 9.16 -4.05
CA GLY A 179 -11.38 8.21 -3.17
C GLY A 179 -11.25 6.83 -3.79
N GLU A 180 -12.33 6.30 -4.38
CA GLU A 180 -12.33 5.01 -5.07
C GLU A 180 -11.47 5.06 -6.34
N ALA A 181 -11.57 6.15 -7.12
CA ALA A 181 -10.73 6.36 -8.29
C ALA A 181 -9.22 6.34 -7.94
N LEU A 182 -8.83 6.98 -6.84
CA LEU A 182 -7.46 6.98 -6.34
C LEU A 182 -7.02 5.59 -5.88
N THR A 183 -7.89 4.84 -5.18
CA THR A 183 -7.59 3.47 -4.75
C THR A 183 -7.34 2.55 -5.96
N MET A 184 -8.15 2.66 -7.02
CA MET A 184 -7.96 1.89 -8.25
C MET A 184 -6.60 2.15 -8.91
N LEU A 185 -6.11 3.38 -8.87
CA LEU A 185 -4.80 3.74 -9.43
C LEU A 185 -3.65 3.36 -8.49
N ALA A 186 -3.87 3.41 -7.18
CA ALA A 186 -2.85 3.09 -6.18
C ALA A 186 -2.42 1.61 -6.19
N VAL A 187 -3.29 0.71 -6.64
CA VAL A 187 -2.99 -0.72 -6.73
C VAL A 187 -2.21 -1.11 -7.99
N VAL A 188 -2.05 -0.19 -8.96
CA VAL A 188 -1.26 -0.42 -10.17
C VAL A 188 0.22 -0.50 -9.83
N PRO A 189 0.92 -1.61 -10.11
CA PRO A 189 2.34 -1.73 -9.81
C PRO A 189 3.18 -0.71 -10.59
N THR A 190 4.21 -0.17 -9.94
CA THR A 190 5.09 0.86 -10.51
C THR A 190 5.88 0.38 -11.74
N CYS A 191 5.98 -0.92 -11.94
CA CYS A 191 6.70 -1.54 -13.05
C CYS A 191 5.84 -1.89 -14.27
N CYS A 192 4.56 -1.53 -14.27
CA CYS A 192 3.72 -1.69 -15.45
C CYS A 192 4.02 -0.60 -16.48
N ASN A 193 3.90 -0.93 -17.77
CA ASN A 193 4.24 -0.02 -18.88
C ASN A 193 3.43 1.29 -18.89
N GLY A 194 2.31 1.38 -18.30
CA GLY A 194 1.47 2.58 -18.23
C GLY A 194 1.45 3.26 -16.87
N CYS A 195 2.28 2.83 -15.93
CA CYS A 195 2.30 3.34 -14.57
C CYS A 195 2.44 4.86 -14.51
N ASP A 196 3.36 5.45 -15.26
CA ASP A 196 3.54 6.91 -15.30
C ASP A 196 2.27 7.66 -15.69
N SER A 197 1.49 7.11 -16.62
CA SER A 197 0.21 7.70 -17.03
C SER A 197 -0.83 7.59 -15.92
N ALA A 198 -0.91 6.43 -15.26
CA ALA A 198 -1.78 6.22 -14.11
C ALA A 198 -1.42 7.16 -12.95
N MET A 199 -0.13 7.35 -12.70
CA MET A 199 0.39 8.25 -11.66
C MET A 199 0.05 9.71 -11.94
N LYS A 200 0.23 10.17 -13.18
CA LYS A 200 -0.15 11.54 -13.58
C LYS A 200 -1.64 11.78 -13.40
N GLU A 201 -2.46 10.80 -13.74
CA GLU A 201 -3.90 10.90 -13.55
C GLU A 201 -4.29 10.88 -12.07
N ALA A 202 -3.64 10.04 -11.25
CA ALA A 202 -3.84 10.02 -9.82
C ALA A 202 -3.54 11.38 -9.15
N MET A 203 -2.48 12.08 -9.60
CA MET A 203 -2.17 13.43 -9.10
C MET A 203 -3.28 14.42 -9.38
N LYS A 204 -3.85 14.42 -10.60
CA LYS A 204 -4.98 15.30 -10.94
C LYS A 204 -6.20 15.00 -10.08
N ILE A 205 -6.52 13.72 -9.91
CA ILE A 205 -7.66 13.28 -9.10
C ILE A 205 -7.45 13.63 -7.63
N TYR A 206 -6.21 13.49 -7.12
CA TYR A 206 -5.88 13.87 -5.75
C TYR A 206 -6.13 15.36 -5.49
N ILE A 207 -5.76 16.25 -6.42
CA ILE A 207 -6.05 17.68 -6.29
C ILE A 207 -7.57 17.92 -6.22
N LEU A 208 -8.36 17.26 -7.06
CA LEU A 208 -9.82 17.36 -7.04
C LEU A 208 -10.41 16.83 -5.72
N TYR A 209 -9.91 15.69 -5.24
CA TYR A 209 -10.31 15.11 -3.97
C TYR A 209 -10.01 16.05 -2.80
N ARG A 210 -8.78 16.57 -2.73
CA ARG A 210 -8.32 17.53 -1.72
C ARG A 210 -9.19 18.77 -1.70
N ASP A 211 -9.36 19.41 -2.85
CA ASP A 211 -10.12 20.63 -2.98
C ASP A 211 -11.59 20.43 -2.56
N THR A 212 -12.20 19.32 -2.97
CA THR A 212 -13.58 18.96 -2.60
C THR A 212 -13.72 18.69 -1.10
N TYR A 213 -12.78 17.93 -0.55
CA TYR A 213 -12.76 17.57 0.87
C TYR A 213 -12.63 18.81 1.77
N PHE A 214 -11.67 19.68 1.48
CA PHE A 214 -11.45 20.88 2.29
C PHE A 214 -12.52 21.93 2.07
N GLN A 215 -13.10 22.05 0.88
CA GLN A 215 -14.25 22.92 0.65
C GLN A 215 -15.45 22.50 1.51
N ALA A 216 -15.73 21.22 1.64
CA ALA A 216 -16.80 20.72 2.51
C ALA A 216 -16.50 21.03 4.00
N ARG A 217 -15.24 20.93 4.45
CA ARG A 217 -14.82 21.31 5.80
C ARG A 217 -14.97 22.80 6.05
N LEU A 218 -14.58 23.66 5.10
CA LEU A 218 -14.80 25.11 5.20
C LEU A 218 -16.28 25.44 5.29
N ASN A 219 -17.12 24.83 4.48
CA ASN A 219 -18.57 25.04 4.54
C ASN A 219 -19.15 24.62 5.90
N LYS A 220 -18.67 23.49 6.47
CA LYS A 220 -19.04 23.07 7.82
C LYS A 220 -18.60 24.09 8.88
N ALA A 221 -17.38 24.62 8.79
CA ALA A 221 -16.89 25.64 9.70
C ALA A 221 -17.73 26.92 9.61
N LYS A 222 -18.08 27.41 8.40
CA LYS A 222 -18.97 28.56 8.19
C LYS A 222 -20.34 28.35 8.82
N ALA A 223 -20.94 27.17 8.65
CA ALA A 223 -22.24 26.83 9.23
C ALA A 223 -22.20 26.81 10.77
N LEU A 224 -21.16 26.22 11.36
CA LEU A 224 -20.98 26.19 12.81
C LEU A 224 -20.78 27.60 13.38
N TRP A 225 -19.99 28.43 12.71
CA TRP A 225 -19.76 29.80 13.13
C TRP A 225 -21.04 30.66 13.05
N ALA A 226 -21.77 30.55 11.95
CA ALA A 226 -23.05 31.25 11.79
C ALA A 226 -24.10 30.85 12.83
N ALA A 227 -24.09 29.56 13.25
CA ALA A 227 -25.02 29.06 14.27
C ALA A 227 -24.67 29.53 15.70
N ASN A 228 -23.39 29.70 16.02
CA ASN A 228 -22.94 30.10 17.37
C ASN A 228 -21.66 30.94 17.29
N PRO A 229 -21.75 32.25 16.99
CA PRO A 229 -20.60 33.16 16.88
C PRO A 229 -20.12 33.65 18.27
N THR A 230 -19.84 32.70 19.17
CA THR A 230 -19.35 32.95 20.53
C THR A 230 -17.98 32.34 20.73
N GLN A 231 -17.30 32.69 21.82
CA GLN A 231 -16.06 32.08 22.23
C GLN A 231 -16.16 30.53 22.29
N GLN A 232 -17.22 30.02 22.91
CA GLN A 232 -17.42 28.56 23.00
C GLN A 232 -17.67 27.93 21.63
N GLY A 233 -18.44 28.59 20.76
CA GLY A 233 -18.68 28.12 19.38
C GLY A 233 -17.46 28.21 18.47
N SER A 234 -16.45 29.03 18.83
CA SER A 234 -15.20 29.15 18.04
C SER A 234 -14.34 27.89 18.07
N VAL A 235 -14.35 27.13 19.16
CA VAL A 235 -13.46 25.95 19.35
C VAL A 235 -13.56 24.95 18.22
N PRO A 236 -14.72 24.38 17.88
CA PRO A 236 -14.84 23.44 16.76
C PRO A 236 -14.58 24.10 15.40
N VAL A 237 -14.88 25.38 15.24
CA VAL A 237 -14.64 26.12 14.00
C VAL A 237 -13.15 26.22 13.72
N VAL A 238 -12.38 26.65 14.71
CA VAL A 238 -10.93 26.77 14.60
C VAL A 238 -10.26 25.43 14.34
N ALA A 239 -10.67 24.38 15.05
CA ALA A 239 -10.15 23.04 14.81
C ALA A 239 -10.33 22.60 13.33
N ILE A 240 -11.48 22.93 12.73
CA ILE A 240 -11.74 22.65 11.32
C ILE A 240 -10.87 23.52 10.42
N LEU A 241 -10.84 24.84 10.65
CA LEU A 241 -10.12 25.79 9.80
C LEU A 241 -8.61 25.55 9.80
N SER A 242 -8.02 25.25 10.97
CA SER A 242 -6.60 24.93 11.11
C SER A 242 -6.18 23.65 10.39
N SER A 243 -7.12 22.73 10.14
CA SER A 243 -6.87 21.48 9.44
C SER A 243 -6.93 21.57 7.91
N ILE A 244 -7.25 22.78 7.37
CA ILE A 244 -7.36 22.97 5.92
C ILE A 244 -5.95 23.07 5.31
N ASP A 245 -5.70 22.21 4.31
CA ASP A 245 -4.43 22.16 3.59
C ASP A 245 -4.11 23.52 2.94
N PRO A 246 -2.90 24.07 3.15
CA PRO A 246 -2.47 25.32 2.54
C PRO A 246 -2.53 25.34 1.01
N GLU A 247 -2.42 24.19 0.37
CA GLU A 247 -2.53 24.07 -1.08
C GLU A 247 -3.97 23.91 -1.59
N ALA A 248 -4.97 23.75 -0.69
CA ALA A 248 -6.37 23.68 -1.09
C ALA A 248 -6.85 25.02 -1.62
N LYS A 249 -7.68 25.01 -2.67
CA LYS A 249 -8.24 26.23 -3.28
C LYS A 249 -8.94 27.13 -2.28
N CYS A 250 -9.59 26.54 -1.27
CA CYS A 250 -10.34 27.29 -0.24
C CYS A 250 -9.48 27.81 0.92
N TYR A 251 -8.15 27.61 0.90
CA TYR A 251 -7.29 27.98 2.03
C TYR A 251 -7.34 29.47 2.39
N LYS A 252 -7.32 30.36 1.39
CA LYS A 252 -7.42 31.81 1.63
C LYS A 252 -8.71 32.19 2.33
N ASP A 253 -9.83 31.61 1.91
CA ASP A 253 -11.14 31.84 2.53
C ASP A 253 -11.19 31.28 3.95
N ALA A 254 -10.54 30.14 4.19
CA ALA A 254 -10.43 29.55 5.51
C ALA A 254 -9.63 30.45 6.47
N MET A 255 -8.51 31.01 6.02
CA MET A 255 -7.69 31.93 6.81
C MET A 255 -8.42 33.27 7.07
N SER A 256 -9.21 33.75 6.11
CA SER A 256 -10.05 34.92 6.28
C SER A 256 -11.09 34.71 7.40
N LEU A 257 -11.80 33.58 7.36
CA LEU A 257 -12.77 33.21 8.41
C LEU A 257 -12.07 33.00 9.76
N LEU A 258 -10.89 32.35 9.79
CA LEU A 258 -10.13 32.19 11.02
C LEU A 258 -9.75 33.53 11.66
N SER A 259 -9.37 34.51 10.84
CA SER A 259 -9.06 35.87 11.30
C SER A 259 -10.29 36.60 11.86
N GLU A 260 -11.46 36.36 11.28
CA GLU A 260 -12.74 36.87 11.78
C GLU A 260 -13.10 36.26 13.14
N VAL A 261 -13.04 34.94 13.24
CA VAL A 261 -13.26 34.20 14.50
C VAL A 261 -12.31 34.66 15.60
N ALA A 262 -11.02 34.85 15.26
CA ALA A 262 -10.01 35.30 16.21
C ALA A 262 -10.29 36.71 16.80
N LYS A 263 -10.99 37.60 16.07
CA LYS A 263 -11.37 38.92 16.61
C LYS A 263 -12.37 38.78 17.74
N VAL A 264 -13.32 37.84 17.60
CA VAL A 264 -14.34 37.61 18.64
C VAL A 264 -13.73 36.93 19.87
N VAL A 265 -12.81 36.00 19.65
CA VAL A 265 -12.13 35.26 20.72
C VAL A 265 -11.17 36.13 21.53
N LYS A 266 -10.54 37.13 20.91
CA LYS A 266 -9.56 38.02 21.59
C LYS A 266 -10.18 38.92 22.65
N THR A 267 -11.47 39.12 22.64
CA THR A 267 -12.15 40.02 23.56
C THR A 267 -12.48 39.42 24.92
N ASP A 268 -12.48 38.08 25.08
CA ASP A 268 -12.97 37.40 26.30
C ASP A 268 -12.19 36.17 26.75
N VAL A 269 -10.90 36.00 26.39
CA VAL A 269 -10.19 34.70 26.58
C VAL A 269 -9.50 34.61 27.93
N ASP A 270 -9.92 33.68 28.77
CA ASP A 270 -9.16 33.10 29.86
C ASP A 270 -7.92 32.32 29.35
N TYR A 271 -6.81 32.40 30.14
CA TYR A 271 -5.48 31.84 29.77
C TYR A 271 -5.51 30.35 29.39
N GLU A 272 -6.30 29.51 30.07
CA GLU A 272 -6.42 28.08 29.78
C GLU A 272 -7.07 27.79 28.43
N THR A 273 -8.06 28.58 28.03
CA THR A 273 -8.73 28.41 26.73
C THR A 273 -7.78 28.81 25.60
N LYS A 274 -6.96 29.85 25.81
CA LYS A 274 -5.93 30.27 24.85
C LYS A 274 -4.86 29.20 24.66
N LYS A 275 -4.40 28.58 25.74
CA LYS A 275 -3.38 27.49 25.67
C LYS A 275 -3.92 26.26 24.97
N LYS A 276 -5.13 25.78 25.27
CA LYS A 276 -5.77 24.68 24.55
C LYS A 276 -5.94 24.97 23.06
N TYR A 277 -6.21 26.23 22.72
CA TYR A 277 -6.31 26.66 21.34
C TYR A 277 -4.96 26.63 20.61
N GLU A 278 -3.90 27.15 21.24
CA GLU A 278 -2.53 27.13 20.70
C GLU A 278 -2.02 25.70 20.50
N ASP A 279 -2.23 24.82 21.49
CA ASP A 279 -1.86 23.41 21.43
C ASP A 279 -2.60 22.64 20.30
N MET A 280 -3.90 22.93 20.10
CA MET A 280 -4.68 22.34 19.01
C MET A 280 -4.21 22.83 17.62
N VAL A 281 -3.88 24.11 17.49
CA VAL A 281 -3.35 24.68 16.24
C VAL A 281 -1.99 24.12 15.93
N GLU A 282 -1.15 23.87 16.94
CA GLU A 282 0.19 23.30 16.77
C GLU A 282 0.15 21.82 16.38
N LEU A 283 -0.71 21.02 17.02
CA LEU A 283 -0.97 19.63 16.63
C LEU A 283 -1.47 19.50 15.20
N GLU A 284 -2.35 20.38 14.78
CA GLU A 284 -2.91 20.35 13.43
C GLU A 284 -1.92 20.88 12.39
N LYS A 285 -1.04 21.82 12.74
CA LYS A 285 0.12 22.19 11.89
C LYS A 285 1.09 21.05 11.67
N LEU A 286 1.39 20.26 12.71
CA LEU A 286 2.21 19.05 12.59
C LEU A 286 1.57 18.03 11.65
N ARG A 287 0.25 17.87 11.72
CA ARG A 287 -0.51 16.98 10.86
C ARG A 287 -0.55 17.46 9.40
N ILE A 288 -0.70 18.77 9.19
CA ILE A 288 -0.62 19.41 7.87
C ILE A 288 0.79 19.27 7.28
N ASN A 289 1.83 19.48 8.07
CA ASN A 289 3.20 19.31 7.64
C ASN A 289 3.51 17.85 7.25
N ALA A 290 3.02 16.88 8.02
CA ALA A 290 3.14 15.46 7.68
C ALA A 290 2.43 15.13 6.35
N ILE A 291 1.27 15.73 6.09
CA ILE A 291 0.55 15.62 4.81
C ILE A 291 1.34 16.27 3.67
N GLY A 292 1.95 17.44 3.91
CA GLY A 292 2.84 18.13 2.97
C GLY A 292 4.10 17.32 2.64
N GLU A 293 4.72 16.71 3.64
CA GLU A 293 5.90 15.82 3.45
C GLU A 293 5.55 14.55 2.68
N ILE A 294 4.36 13.99 2.87
CA ILE A 294 3.86 12.88 2.06
C ILE A 294 3.70 13.32 0.60
N GLY A 295 3.15 14.52 0.35
CA GLY A 295 3.04 15.08 -1.00
C GLY A 295 4.39 15.35 -1.67
N LYS A 296 5.36 15.90 -0.92
CA LYS A 296 6.76 16.11 -1.38
C LYS A 296 7.48 14.79 -1.62
N GLY A 297 7.30 13.79 -0.76
CA GLY A 297 7.85 12.46 -0.93
C GLY A 297 7.34 11.76 -2.18
N TYR A 298 6.12 12.08 -2.60
CA TYR A 298 5.52 11.64 -3.85
C TYR A 298 6.22 12.25 -5.07
N ALA A 299 6.43 13.57 -5.05
CA ALA A 299 7.19 14.28 -6.10
C ALA A 299 8.64 13.77 -6.21
N ALA A 300 9.19 13.15 -5.16
CA ALA A 300 10.53 12.58 -5.10
C ALA A 300 10.61 11.07 -5.43
N ASN A 301 9.68 10.51 -6.20
CA ASN A 301 9.66 9.10 -6.68
C ASN A 301 9.47 8.02 -5.59
N ARG A 302 8.82 8.32 -4.48
CA ARG A 302 8.41 7.27 -3.52
C ARG A 302 7.19 6.50 -4.02
N PRO A 303 7.05 5.18 -3.74
CA PRO A 303 5.93 4.37 -4.21
C PRO A 303 4.59 4.89 -3.66
N MET A 304 3.70 5.31 -4.55
CA MET A 304 2.42 5.97 -4.25
C MET A 304 1.48 5.11 -3.42
N HIS A 305 1.48 3.79 -3.64
CA HIS A 305 0.61 2.86 -2.94
C HIS A 305 0.85 2.84 -1.43
N LEU A 306 2.11 2.96 -0.98
CA LEU A 306 2.45 3.06 0.44
C LEU A 306 1.84 4.30 1.10
N MET A 307 1.91 5.42 0.41
CA MET A 307 1.39 6.70 0.90
C MET A 307 -0.13 6.74 0.96
N PHE A 308 -0.81 6.05 0.02
CA PHE A 308 -2.27 5.97 0.00
C PHE A 308 -2.82 4.96 1.01
N LEU A 309 -2.17 3.82 1.17
CA LEU A 309 -2.60 2.78 2.12
C LEU A 309 -2.42 3.24 3.57
N GLU A 310 -1.32 3.91 3.91
CA GLU A 310 -1.13 4.54 5.21
C GLU A 310 -2.19 5.60 5.52
N ARG A 311 -2.60 6.39 4.51
CA ARG A 311 -3.69 7.39 4.68
C ARG A 311 -5.07 6.77 4.82
N LEU A 312 -5.35 5.66 4.17
CA LEU A 312 -6.63 4.95 4.31
C LEU A 312 -6.77 4.34 5.71
N ASN A 313 -5.67 3.84 6.29
CA ASN A 313 -5.65 3.31 7.65
C ASN A 313 -5.82 4.38 8.74
N LEU A 314 -5.35 5.60 8.52
CA LEU A 314 -5.55 6.73 9.46
C LEU A 314 -7.01 7.22 9.55
N LYS A 315 -7.91 6.76 8.66
CA LYS A 315 -9.35 7.07 8.69
C LYS A 315 -10.19 6.04 9.42
N GLY A 316 -9.63 4.91 9.81
CA GLY A 316 -10.31 3.78 10.48
C GLY A 316 -10.03 3.66 11.98
N SER A 317 -9.34 4.61 12.60
CA SER A 317 -9.10 4.66 14.06
C SER A 317 -9.76 5.88 14.69
#